data_5d1135050f531fef45f87953d5bb1941
#
_entry.id   5d1135050f531fef45f87953d5bb1941
#
_cell.length_a   1.000
_cell.length_b   1.000
_cell.length_c   1.000
_cell.angle_alpha   90.00
_cell.angle_beta   90.00
_cell.angle_gamma   90.00
#
_symmetry.space_group_name_H-M   'P 1'
#
loop_
_entity.id
_entity.type
_entity.pdbx_description
1 polymer ?
#
loop_
_entity_poly.entity_id
_entity_poly.type
_entity_poly.pdbx_seq_one_letter_code
_entity_poly.pdbx_strand_id
1 'polypeptide(L)'
;MFTSIEELKSFQKQLRPSNENYIYYYLNTIYQFLLMREESPGADINEVNSKNLFSNTLKQKANENGISMRNFLQYFDIQEFMCERVFKYLDKTKTGKLTKNEFVNGLETIFYGNIQDLYKMIFSMCDFNDNGKIHNFNMKLILSYIPVKTYEEQYKYIKNINNVIDLYF
;
A
#
# COMPACT_ATOMS: atom_id res chain seq x y z
N MET A 1 -2.69 14.09 14.53
CA MET A 1 -2.06 14.66 13.34
C MET A 1 -0.65 15.02 13.75
N PHE A 2 0.36 14.57 13.02
CA PHE A 2 1.75 14.87 13.37
C PHE A 2 1.99 16.37 13.12
N THR A 3 2.58 17.05 14.09
CA THR A 3 2.81 18.51 14.05
C THR A 3 4.21 18.86 13.55
N SER A 4 5.11 17.85 13.49
CA SER A 4 6.49 18.03 13.00
C SER A 4 7.03 16.79 12.28
N ILE A 5 8.05 17.00 11.44
CA ILE A 5 8.80 15.91 10.78
C ILE A 5 9.49 15.01 11.82
N GLU A 6 9.86 15.55 12.96
CA GLU A 6 10.50 14.78 14.05
C GLU A 6 9.52 13.83 14.74
N GLU A 7 8.26 14.24 14.92
CA GLU A 7 7.20 13.35 15.42
C GLU A 7 6.93 12.19 14.45
N LEU A 8 6.90 12.47 13.15
CA LEU A 8 6.76 11.46 12.11
C LEU A 8 7.91 10.46 12.12
N LYS A 9 9.16 10.95 12.24
CA LYS A 9 10.35 10.10 12.36
C LYS A 9 10.35 9.28 13.65
N SER A 10 9.92 9.87 14.77
CA SER A 10 9.79 9.19 16.05
C SER A 10 8.74 8.08 15.98
N PHE A 11 7.58 8.35 15.37
CA PHE A 11 6.53 7.36 15.16
C PHE A 11 6.98 6.23 14.23
N GLN A 12 7.65 6.54 13.12
CA GLN A 12 8.26 5.53 12.25
C GLN A 12 9.27 4.66 13.00
N LYS A 13 10.08 5.26 13.89
CA LYS A 13 11.05 4.53 14.71
C LYS A 13 10.38 3.62 15.73
N GLN A 14 9.22 4.01 16.28
CA GLN A 14 8.44 3.16 17.20
C GLN A 14 7.75 1.99 16.48
N LEU A 15 7.38 2.18 15.21
CA LEU A 15 6.80 1.13 14.38
C LEU A 15 7.84 0.15 13.81
N ARG A 16 9.14 0.51 13.88
CA ARG A 16 10.21 -0.40 13.43
C ARG A 16 10.37 -1.53 14.43
N PRO A 17 10.04 -2.76 14.09
CA PRO A 17 10.50 -3.90 14.89
C PRO A 17 12.03 -3.88 14.93
N SER A 18 12.58 -4.28 16.04
CA SER A 18 14.01 -4.32 16.29
C SER A 18 14.80 -5.32 15.41
N ASN A 19 14.13 -5.96 14.45
CA ASN A 19 14.71 -6.97 13.59
C ASN A 19 14.15 -6.85 12.17
N GLU A 20 14.92 -6.26 11.23
CA GLU A 20 14.59 -6.13 9.81
C GLU A 20 14.25 -7.49 9.16
N ASN A 21 14.89 -8.57 9.62
CA ASN A 21 14.58 -9.92 9.15
C ASN A 21 13.13 -10.34 9.45
N TYR A 22 12.57 -9.93 10.59
CA TYR A 22 11.19 -10.32 10.95
C TYR A 22 10.16 -9.81 9.96
N ILE A 23 10.32 -8.57 9.47
CA ILE A 23 9.39 -7.98 8.52
C ILE A 23 9.46 -8.64 7.16
N TYR A 24 10.67 -8.88 6.67
CA TYR A 24 10.84 -9.62 5.44
C TYR A 24 10.11 -10.99 5.51
N TYR A 25 10.28 -11.72 6.62
CA TYR A 25 9.56 -12.98 6.83
C TYR A 25 8.04 -12.80 6.89
N TYR A 26 7.59 -11.77 7.58
CA TYR A 26 6.16 -11.46 7.70
C TYR A 26 5.54 -11.10 6.35
N LEU A 27 6.13 -10.18 5.62
CA LEU A 27 5.67 -9.80 4.27
C LEU A 27 5.73 -10.96 3.28
N ASN A 28 6.77 -11.77 3.38
CA ASN A 28 6.87 -12.98 2.57
C ASN A 28 5.76 -14.00 2.89
N THR A 29 5.39 -14.15 4.15
CA THR A 29 4.28 -15.02 4.58
C THR A 29 2.95 -14.50 4.03
N ILE A 30 2.71 -13.19 4.11
CA ILE A 30 1.52 -12.56 3.51
C ILE A 30 1.49 -12.80 1.99
N TYR A 31 2.62 -12.61 1.32
CA TYR A 31 2.71 -12.85 -0.12
C TYR A 31 2.33 -14.29 -0.49
N GLN A 32 2.88 -15.28 0.22
CA GLN A 32 2.56 -16.68 0.00
C GLN A 32 1.07 -16.98 0.24
N PHE A 33 0.50 -16.41 1.28
CA PHE A 33 -0.92 -16.54 1.57
C PHE A 33 -1.79 -15.98 0.44
N LEU A 34 -1.49 -14.78 -0.05
CA LEU A 34 -2.24 -14.15 -1.14
C LEU A 34 -2.10 -14.94 -2.46
N LEU A 35 -0.90 -15.48 -2.72
CA LEU A 35 -0.66 -16.31 -3.88
C LEU A 35 -1.48 -17.61 -3.85
N MET A 36 -1.59 -18.24 -2.68
CA MET A 36 -2.43 -19.45 -2.52
C MET A 36 -3.91 -19.14 -2.79
N ARG A 37 -4.39 -17.95 -2.45
CA ARG A 37 -5.76 -17.53 -2.77
C ARG A 37 -5.99 -17.31 -4.27
N GLU A 38 -4.94 -16.98 -5.04
CA GLU A 38 -5.04 -16.96 -6.50
C GLU A 38 -5.34 -18.36 -7.07
N GLU A 39 -4.70 -19.37 -6.49
CA GLU A 39 -4.83 -20.77 -6.96
C GLU A 39 -6.09 -21.46 -6.42
N SER A 40 -6.56 -21.07 -5.25
CA SER A 40 -7.72 -21.66 -4.56
C SER A 40 -8.59 -20.60 -3.90
N PRO A 41 -9.49 -19.95 -4.64
CA PRO A 41 -10.43 -18.96 -4.07
C PRO A 41 -11.31 -19.63 -3.01
N GLY A 42 -11.21 -19.18 -1.76
CA GLY A 42 -11.99 -19.70 -0.64
C GLY A 42 -11.23 -20.55 0.38
N ALA A 43 -9.91 -20.74 0.21
CA ALA A 43 -9.09 -21.39 1.22
C ALA A 43 -9.04 -20.60 2.53
N ASP A 44 -9.29 -21.25 3.67
CA ASP A 44 -9.24 -20.64 4.99
C ASP A 44 -7.78 -20.47 5.46
N ILE A 45 -7.51 -19.40 6.22
CA ILE A 45 -6.20 -19.10 6.82
C ILE A 45 -5.69 -20.28 7.67
N ASN A 46 -6.59 -21.00 8.33
CA ASN A 46 -6.25 -22.14 9.18
C ASN A 46 -5.80 -23.38 8.38
N GLU A 47 -6.27 -23.57 7.15
CA GLU A 47 -5.80 -24.63 6.25
C GLU A 47 -4.41 -24.35 5.69
N VAL A 48 -4.08 -23.07 5.49
CA VAL A 48 -2.78 -22.62 5.00
C VAL A 48 -1.66 -22.93 5.99
N ASN A 49 -1.93 -22.73 7.29
CA ASN A 49 -0.95 -22.99 8.35
C ASN A 49 -0.68 -24.50 8.58
N SER A 50 -1.61 -25.38 8.16
CA SER A 50 -1.49 -26.82 8.38
C SER A 50 -0.91 -27.59 7.18
N LYS A 51 -0.95 -27.05 5.97
CA LYS A 51 -0.46 -27.69 4.74
C LYS A 51 0.82 -27.00 4.25
N ASN A 52 1.96 -27.38 4.83
CA ASN A 52 3.31 -27.20 4.26
C ASN A 52 3.53 -25.92 3.43
N LEU A 53 3.57 -24.77 4.09
CA LEU A 53 4.06 -23.48 3.55
C LEU A 53 5.48 -23.56 2.91
N PHE A 54 6.14 -24.71 3.02
CA PHE A 54 7.53 -24.94 2.63
C PHE A 54 7.73 -25.95 1.50
N SER A 55 6.66 -26.38 0.82
CA SER A 55 6.89 -27.30 -0.30
C SER A 55 7.59 -26.57 -1.46
N ASN A 56 8.65 -27.21 -1.98
CA ASN A 56 9.47 -26.64 -3.07
C ASN A 56 8.65 -26.38 -4.36
N THR A 57 7.52 -27.04 -4.52
CA THR A 57 6.60 -26.89 -5.65
C THR A 57 5.90 -25.51 -5.65
N LEU A 58 5.55 -24.98 -4.46
CA LEU A 58 4.98 -23.65 -4.33
C LEU A 58 6.03 -22.55 -4.60
N LYS A 59 7.32 -22.81 -4.27
CA LYS A 59 8.39 -21.84 -4.55
C LYS A 59 8.66 -21.63 -6.03
N GLN A 60 8.52 -22.66 -6.86
CA GLN A 60 8.70 -22.53 -8.32
C GLN A 60 7.53 -21.81 -8.99
N LYS A 61 6.29 -22.14 -8.62
CA LYS A 61 5.09 -21.46 -9.17
C LYS A 61 4.93 -20.00 -8.71
N ALA A 62 5.41 -19.68 -7.50
CA ALA A 62 5.35 -18.33 -6.96
C ALA A 62 6.09 -17.26 -7.80
N ASN A 63 7.07 -17.67 -8.60
CA ASN A 63 7.82 -16.75 -9.46
C ASN A 63 7.11 -16.42 -10.79
N GLU A 64 6.12 -17.22 -11.21
CA GLU A 64 5.46 -17.05 -12.51
C GLU A 64 4.08 -16.38 -12.43
N ASN A 65 3.42 -16.42 -11.27
CA ASN A 65 2.00 -16.07 -11.14
C ASN A 65 1.69 -14.96 -10.12
N GLY A 66 2.41 -13.91 -9.97
CA GLY A 66 2.19 -12.81 -9.02
C GLY A 66 0.74 -12.58 -8.50
N ILE A 67 0.58 -11.82 -7.44
CA ILE A 67 -0.71 -11.49 -6.81
C ILE A 67 -1.50 -10.55 -7.71
N SER A 68 -2.74 -10.87 -8.03
CA SER A 68 -3.65 -9.97 -8.78
C SER A 68 -4.11 -8.79 -7.91
N MET A 69 -4.50 -7.71 -8.57
CA MET A 69 -5.12 -6.56 -7.91
C MET A 69 -6.36 -6.98 -7.08
N ARG A 70 -7.16 -7.91 -7.58
CA ARG A 70 -8.35 -8.39 -6.88
C ARG A 70 -8.02 -8.98 -5.51
N ASN A 71 -7.04 -9.88 -5.43
CA ASN A 71 -6.66 -10.51 -4.16
C ASN A 71 -5.96 -9.52 -3.23
N PHE A 72 -5.19 -8.59 -3.80
CA PHE A 72 -4.60 -7.50 -3.04
C PHE A 72 -5.68 -6.63 -2.36
N LEU A 73 -6.70 -6.18 -3.12
CA LEU A 73 -7.82 -5.39 -2.62
C LEU A 73 -8.62 -6.11 -1.54
N GLN A 74 -8.83 -7.42 -1.69
CA GLN A 74 -9.58 -8.20 -0.70
C GLN A 74 -8.85 -8.39 0.63
N TYR A 75 -7.54 -8.33 0.62
CA TYR A 75 -6.73 -8.52 1.82
C TYR A 75 -6.51 -7.23 2.62
N PHE A 76 -6.28 -6.13 1.92
CA PHE A 76 -6.02 -4.84 2.58
C PHE A 76 -7.34 -4.11 2.82
N ASP A 77 -7.68 -3.91 4.11
CA ASP A 77 -8.89 -3.18 4.54
C ASP A 77 -8.67 -1.66 4.46
N ILE A 78 -8.41 -1.19 3.24
CA ILE A 78 -8.33 0.22 2.89
C ILE A 78 -9.28 0.51 1.73
N GLN A 79 -9.68 1.75 1.59
CA GLN A 79 -10.62 2.14 0.52
C GLN A 79 -10.09 1.71 -0.85
N GLU A 80 -10.96 1.11 -1.66
CA GLU A 80 -10.64 0.48 -2.93
C GLU A 80 -9.79 1.37 -3.83
N PHE A 81 -10.18 2.63 -4.01
CA PHE A 81 -9.43 3.59 -4.80
C PHE A 81 -7.98 3.79 -4.33
N MET A 82 -7.77 3.94 -3.03
CA MET A 82 -6.43 4.10 -2.45
C MET A 82 -5.62 2.82 -2.60
N CYS A 83 -6.26 1.67 -2.38
CA CYS A 83 -5.65 0.36 -2.52
C CYS A 83 -5.18 0.11 -3.97
N GLU A 84 -5.99 0.47 -4.97
CA GLU A 84 -5.59 0.42 -6.38
C GLU A 84 -4.36 1.29 -6.67
N ARG A 85 -4.30 2.49 -6.09
CA ARG A 85 -3.15 3.39 -6.29
C ARG A 85 -1.88 2.81 -5.67
N VAL A 86 -1.98 2.21 -4.47
CA VAL A 86 -0.87 1.48 -3.85
C VAL A 86 -0.44 0.31 -4.74
N PHE A 87 -1.37 -0.52 -5.19
CA PHE A 87 -1.06 -1.64 -6.09
C PHE A 87 -0.31 -1.19 -7.33
N LYS A 88 -0.81 -0.16 -8.02
CA LYS A 88 -0.18 0.41 -9.22
C LYS A 88 1.23 0.96 -8.93
N TYR A 89 1.44 1.54 -7.76
CA TYR A 89 2.77 1.98 -7.34
C TYR A 89 3.73 0.80 -7.13
N LEU A 90 3.23 -0.32 -6.58
CA LEU A 90 4.03 -1.53 -6.35
C LEU A 90 4.32 -2.29 -7.65
N ASP A 91 3.37 -2.35 -8.59
CA ASP A 91 3.50 -3.02 -9.91
C ASP A 91 4.41 -2.22 -10.86
N LYS A 92 5.71 -2.28 -10.61
CA LYS A 92 6.72 -1.56 -11.40
C LYS A 92 6.82 -2.09 -12.83
N THR A 93 6.57 -3.36 -13.01
CA THR A 93 6.61 -4.02 -14.33
C THR A 93 5.34 -3.81 -15.14
N LYS A 94 4.28 -3.22 -14.53
CA LYS A 94 2.98 -2.95 -15.17
C LYS A 94 2.34 -4.20 -15.78
N THR A 95 2.50 -5.33 -15.12
CA THR A 95 1.95 -6.63 -15.56
C THR A 95 0.51 -6.85 -15.07
N GLY A 96 0.01 -6.03 -14.15
CA GLY A 96 -1.26 -6.21 -13.47
C GLY A 96 -1.21 -7.28 -12.36
N LYS A 97 0.00 -7.78 -12.07
CA LYS A 97 0.26 -8.74 -10.99
C LYS A 97 1.53 -8.35 -10.24
N LEU A 98 1.50 -8.44 -8.93
CA LEU A 98 2.66 -8.18 -8.09
C LEU A 98 3.51 -9.43 -7.98
N THR A 99 4.74 -9.36 -8.46
CA THR A 99 5.76 -10.35 -8.15
C THR A 99 6.12 -10.30 -6.68
N LYS A 100 6.74 -11.36 -6.17
CA LYS A 100 7.24 -11.39 -4.78
C LYS A 100 8.14 -10.20 -4.46
N ASN A 101 9.06 -9.88 -5.35
CA ASN A 101 10.01 -8.78 -5.14
C ASN A 101 9.31 -7.41 -5.12
N GLU A 102 8.37 -7.18 -6.02
CA GLU A 102 7.58 -5.94 -6.03
C GLU A 102 6.74 -5.78 -4.76
N PHE A 103 6.09 -6.86 -4.32
CA PHE A 103 5.29 -6.83 -3.11
C PHE A 103 6.13 -6.59 -1.85
N VAL A 104 7.16 -7.43 -1.64
CA VAL A 104 7.97 -7.35 -0.41
C VAL A 104 8.78 -6.06 -0.36
N ASN A 105 9.56 -5.76 -1.40
CA ASN A 105 10.41 -4.56 -1.42
C ASN A 105 9.57 -3.27 -1.46
N GLY A 106 8.43 -3.30 -2.14
CA GLY A 106 7.55 -2.14 -2.19
C GLY A 106 6.91 -1.84 -0.83
N LEU A 107 6.38 -2.84 -0.14
CA LEU A 107 5.83 -2.65 1.21
C LEU A 107 6.93 -2.33 2.23
N GLU A 108 8.11 -2.94 2.12
CA GLU A 108 9.25 -2.58 2.94
C GLU A 108 9.60 -1.09 2.77
N THR A 109 9.61 -0.60 1.55
CA THR A 109 9.83 0.83 1.26
C THR A 109 8.75 1.72 1.90
N ILE A 110 7.48 1.30 1.88
CA ILE A 110 6.38 2.04 2.51
C ILE A 110 6.56 2.11 4.03
N PHE A 111 6.94 1.01 4.67
CA PHE A 111 7.05 0.95 6.13
C PHE A 111 8.38 1.48 6.67
N TYR A 112 9.48 1.32 5.92
CA TYR A 112 10.84 1.59 6.39
C TYR A 112 11.66 2.49 5.47
N GLY A 113 11.14 2.86 4.32
CA GLY A 113 11.76 3.79 3.40
C GLY A 113 12.05 5.15 4.05
N ASN A 114 12.93 5.90 3.45
CA ASN A 114 13.18 7.28 3.85
C ASN A 114 12.03 8.19 3.42
N ILE A 115 12.04 9.42 3.91
CA ILE A 115 10.98 10.39 3.63
C ILE A 115 10.85 10.73 2.14
N GLN A 116 11.97 10.70 1.41
CA GLN A 116 11.98 10.95 -0.04
C GLN A 116 11.26 9.84 -0.81
N ASP A 117 11.39 8.59 -0.38
CA ASP A 117 10.70 7.47 -1.00
C ASP A 117 9.19 7.54 -0.75
N LEU A 118 8.79 7.96 0.46
CA LEU A 118 7.38 8.23 0.77
C LEU A 118 6.81 9.39 -0.07
N TYR A 119 7.57 10.46 -0.29
CA TYR A 119 7.14 11.56 -1.16
C TYR A 119 6.96 11.09 -2.60
N LYS A 120 7.88 10.29 -3.15
CA LYS A 120 7.74 9.69 -4.49
C LYS A 120 6.50 8.82 -4.60
N MET A 121 6.23 8.02 -3.57
CA MET A 121 5.03 7.18 -3.51
C MET A 121 3.77 8.04 -3.53
N ILE A 122 3.65 9.02 -2.62
CA ILE A 122 2.49 9.91 -2.52
C ILE A 122 2.30 10.66 -3.85
N PHE A 123 3.38 11.18 -4.44
CA PHE A 123 3.33 11.84 -5.74
C PHE A 123 2.77 10.90 -6.81
N SER A 124 3.30 9.69 -6.93
CA SER A 124 2.83 8.68 -7.88
C SER A 124 1.35 8.28 -7.65
N MET A 125 0.91 8.26 -6.39
CA MET A 125 -0.49 8.01 -6.07
C MET A 125 -1.42 9.16 -6.49
N CYS A 126 -0.92 10.40 -6.49
CA CYS A 126 -1.67 11.60 -6.89
C CYS A 126 -1.62 11.87 -8.39
N ASP A 127 -0.59 11.44 -9.08
CA ASP A 127 -0.45 11.57 -10.54
C ASP A 127 -1.24 10.46 -11.25
N PHE A 128 -2.54 10.71 -11.52
CA PHE A 128 -3.44 9.67 -12.03
C PHE A 128 -3.18 9.23 -13.47
N ASN A 129 -2.56 10.09 -14.24
CA ASN A 129 -2.29 9.88 -15.66
C ASN A 129 -0.79 9.74 -16.01
N ASP A 130 0.04 9.56 -14.98
CA ASP A 130 1.50 9.33 -15.09
C ASP A 130 2.21 10.39 -15.96
N ASN A 131 1.74 11.65 -15.91
CA ASN A 131 2.32 12.76 -16.71
C ASN A 131 3.36 13.61 -15.97
N GLY A 132 3.70 13.23 -14.74
CA GLY A 132 4.63 13.94 -13.87
C GLY A 132 4.06 15.23 -13.26
N LYS A 133 2.72 15.39 -13.24
CA LYS A 133 2.05 16.56 -12.69
C LYS A 133 0.85 16.14 -11.84
N ILE A 134 0.68 16.82 -10.72
CA ILE A 134 -0.51 16.68 -9.87
C ILE A 134 -1.43 17.86 -10.18
N HIS A 135 -2.64 17.55 -10.63
CA HIS A 135 -3.66 18.55 -10.87
C HIS A 135 -4.52 18.77 -9.62
N ASN A 136 -5.07 19.97 -9.47
CA ASN A 136 -5.99 20.35 -8.40
C ASN A 136 -7.10 19.27 -8.17
N PHE A 137 -7.71 18.78 -9.26
CA PHE A 137 -8.73 17.73 -9.19
C PHE A 137 -8.20 16.44 -8.52
N ASN A 138 -6.97 16.02 -8.85
CA ASN A 138 -6.36 14.82 -8.27
C ASN A 138 -6.19 14.96 -6.77
N MET A 139 -5.73 16.13 -6.32
CA MET A 139 -5.57 16.43 -4.89
C MET A 139 -6.91 16.45 -4.16
N LYS A 140 -7.92 17.13 -4.72
CA LYS A 140 -9.27 17.17 -4.14
C LYS A 140 -9.84 15.76 -3.97
N LEU A 141 -9.68 14.91 -4.98
CA LEU A 141 -10.14 13.53 -4.94
C LEU A 141 -9.43 12.72 -3.85
N ILE A 142 -8.09 12.72 -3.82
CA ILE A 142 -7.34 11.97 -2.79
C ILE A 142 -7.70 12.44 -1.38
N LEU A 143 -7.75 13.75 -1.17
CA LEU A 143 -8.05 14.31 0.14
C LEU A 143 -9.49 14.01 0.59
N SER A 144 -10.44 13.81 -0.34
CA SER A 144 -11.81 13.39 -0.01
C SER A 144 -11.90 11.99 0.59
N TYR A 145 -10.88 11.14 0.38
CA TYR A 145 -10.80 9.80 0.96
C TYR A 145 -10.20 9.76 2.37
N ILE A 146 -9.67 10.88 2.89
CA ILE A 146 -9.16 10.90 4.25
C ILE A 146 -10.34 10.88 5.23
N PRO A 147 -10.43 9.86 6.09
CA PRO A 147 -11.54 9.74 7.02
C PRO A 147 -11.51 10.86 8.05
N VAL A 148 -12.62 11.54 8.24
CA VAL A 148 -12.85 12.55 9.29
C VAL A 148 -13.90 12.05 10.25
N LYS A 149 -13.72 12.35 11.55
CA LYS A 149 -14.50 11.73 12.62
C LYS A 149 -15.92 12.27 12.73
N THR A 150 -16.16 13.54 12.36
CA THR A 150 -17.46 14.17 12.48
C THR A 150 -17.87 14.93 11.23
N TYR A 151 -19.19 15.15 11.05
CA TYR A 151 -19.70 15.93 9.92
C TYR A 151 -19.21 17.38 9.90
N GLU A 152 -19.10 18.01 11.08
CA GLU A 152 -18.58 19.37 11.23
C GLU A 152 -17.09 19.45 10.86
N GLU A 153 -16.30 18.48 11.32
CA GLU A 153 -14.89 18.35 10.95
C GLU A 153 -14.75 18.12 9.45
N GLN A 154 -15.62 17.33 8.84
CA GLN A 154 -15.63 17.08 7.41
C GLN A 154 -15.86 18.35 6.61
N TYR A 155 -16.86 19.13 6.98
CA TYR A 155 -17.16 20.40 6.30
C TYR A 155 -15.99 21.38 6.43
N LYS A 156 -15.46 21.56 7.63
CA LYS A 156 -14.30 22.43 7.91
C LYS A 156 -13.06 21.95 7.16
N TYR A 157 -12.84 20.67 7.13
CA TYR A 157 -11.74 20.02 6.43
C TYR A 157 -11.80 20.27 4.92
N ILE A 158 -12.94 19.99 4.28
CA ILE A 158 -13.15 20.21 2.84
C ILE A 158 -12.97 21.69 2.48
N LYS A 159 -13.52 22.61 3.29
CA LYS A 159 -13.36 24.05 3.09
C LYS A 159 -11.90 24.48 3.17
N ASN A 160 -11.16 23.99 4.17
CA ASN A 160 -9.73 24.29 4.33
C ASN A 160 -8.89 23.72 3.19
N ILE A 161 -9.17 22.48 2.76
CA ILE A 161 -8.50 21.84 1.62
C ILE A 161 -8.71 22.66 0.34
N ASN A 162 -9.96 23.04 0.04
CA ASN A 162 -10.24 23.84 -1.14
C ASN A 162 -9.47 25.16 -1.13
N ASN A 163 -9.44 25.86 0.02
CA ASN A 163 -8.67 27.09 0.17
C ASN A 163 -7.17 26.88 -0.05
N VAL A 164 -6.59 25.80 0.50
CA VAL A 164 -5.16 25.49 0.33
C VAL A 164 -4.86 25.12 -1.13
N ILE A 165 -5.70 24.29 -1.75
CA ILE A 165 -5.49 23.88 -3.13
C ILE A 165 -5.62 25.07 -4.08
N ASP A 166 -6.64 25.92 -3.91
CA ASP A 166 -6.84 27.10 -4.75
C ASP A 166 -5.75 28.19 -4.56
N LEU A 167 -4.95 28.08 -3.48
CA LEU A 167 -3.80 28.97 -3.20
C LEU A 167 -2.50 28.48 -3.85
N TYR A 168 -2.32 27.17 -4.01
CA TYR A 168 -1.04 26.56 -4.42
C TYR A 168 -1.08 25.84 -5.78
N PHE A 169 -2.24 25.62 -6.34
CA PHE A 169 -2.47 24.93 -7.62
C PHE A 169 -3.39 25.72 -8.55
#